data_aa3d2caa0acdaed2e98297e72568e2e8
#
_entry.id   aa3d2caa0acdaed2e98297e72568e2e8
#
_cell.length_a   1.000
_cell.length_b   1.000
_cell.length_c   1.000
_cell.angle_alpha   90.00
_cell.angle_beta   90.00
_cell.angle_gamma   90.00
#
_symmetry.space_group_name_H-M   'P 1'
#
loop_
_entity.id
_entity.type
_entity.pdbx_description
1 polymer ?
#
loop_
_entity_poly.entity_id
_entity_poly.type
_entity_poly.pdbx_seq_one_letter_code
_entity_poly.pdbx_strand_id
1 'polypeptide(L)'
;MEKEEILKRLNEFTRREMSEDEVYIFDVILCDNDIDRDGERFSQNALESLKKLFVGKTGIFDHNPKSGGQTARIFSTELVTDNTKATKNGEPYTYLKGRAYMVRTESNSGLIREIDGGIKKEVSISCSAGSKKCSVCGTDLKRKGCPHVMGKKYS
;
A
#
# COMPACT_ATOMS: atom_id res chain seq x y z
N MET A 1 -5.83 3.67 -19.01
CA MET A 1 -5.18 4.99 -18.81
C MET A 1 -4.04 5.06 -19.81
N GLU A 2 -4.06 6.06 -20.68
CA GLU A 2 -3.02 6.23 -21.69
C GLU A 2 -1.68 6.61 -21.04
N LYS A 3 -0.57 6.24 -21.66
CA LYS A 3 0.77 6.50 -21.14
C LYS A 3 1.03 7.99 -20.85
N GLU A 4 0.51 8.87 -21.69
CA GLU A 4 0.63 10.32 -21.53
C GLU A 4 -0.06 10.81 -20.24
N GLU A 5 -1.24 10.29 -19.90
CA GLU A 5 -1.94 10.66 -18.66
C GLU A 5 -1.20 10.18 -17.42
N ILE A 6 -0.60 9.00 -17.49
CA ILE A 6 0.24 8.45 -16.39
C ILE A 6 1.43 9.38 -16.15
N LEU A 7 2.15 9.73 -17.21
CA LEU A 7 3.31 10.62 -17.13
C LEU A 7 2.94 12.02 -16.64
N LYS A 8 1.80 12.55 -17.10
CA LYS A 8 1.28 13.83 -16.63
C LYS A 8 1.03 13.84 -15.14
N ARG A 9 0.36 12.81 -14.59
CA ARG A 9 0.13 12.68 -13.14
C ARG A 9 1.43 12.56 -12.34
N LEU A 10 2.39 11.76 -12.84
CA LEU A 10 3.71 11.64 -12.23
C LEU A 10 4.39 13.02 -12.16
N ASN A 11 4.31 13.79 -13.22
CA ASN A 11 4.95 15.10 -13.31
C ASN A 11 4.33 16.18 -12.42
N GLU A 12 3.18 15.92 -11.78
CA GLU A 12 2.69 16.76 -10.69
C GLU A 12 3.58 16.70 -9.43
N PHE A 13 4.39 15.65 -9.29
CA PHE A 13 5.30 15.42 -8.16
C PHE A 13 6.76 15.80 -8.46
N THR A 14 7.10 16.05 -9.71
CA THR A 14 8.46 16.41 -10.13
C THR A 14 8.65 17.93 -10.15
N ARG A 15 9.89 18.38 -10.07
CA ARG A 15 10.22 19.82 -10.09
C ARG A 15 10.46 20.33 -11.50
N ARG A 16 10.62 19.44 -12.47
CA ARG A 16 10.62 19.69 -13.90
C ARG A 16 9.91 18.52 -14.58
N GLU A 17 9.51 18.72 -15.81
CA GLU A 17 8.94 17.63 -16.59
C GLU A 17 9.99 16.53 -16.85
N MET A 18 9.64 15.30 -16.51
CA MET A 18 10.42 14.09 -16.74
C MET A 18 9.82 13.33 -17.91
N SER A 19 10.69 12.80 -18.77
CA SER A 19 10.29 11.93 -19.88
C SER A 19 10.14 10.46 -19.45
N GLU A 20 9.52 9.64 -20.29
CA GLU A 20 9.28 8.21 -20.00
C GLU A 20 10.59 7.43 -19.75
N ASP A 21 11.63 7.76 -20.47
CA ASP A 21 12.95 7.11 -20.36
C ASP A 21 13.76 7.55 -19.12
N GLU A 22 13.42 8.68 -18.51
CA GLU A 22 14.04 9.14 -17.26
C GLU A 22 13.45 8.50 -16.01
N VAL A 23 12.28 7.86 -16.10
CA VAL A 23 11.57 7.31 -14.95
C VAL A 23 11.32 5.81 -15.11
N TYR A 24 11.24 5.12 -13.97
CA TYR A 24 10.78 3.75 -13.86
C TYR A 24 9.47 3.75 -13.09
N ILE A 25 8.40 3.26 -13.70
CA ILE A 25 7.06 3.21 -13.12
C ILE A 25 6.70 1.76 -12.82
N PHE A 26 6.17 1.51 -11.64
CA PHE A 26 5.77 0.18 -11.21
C PHE A 26 4.55 0.23 -10.30
N ASP A 27 3.79 -0.86 -10.29
CA ASP A 27 2.63 -1.04 -9.44
C ASP A 27 2.98 -1.93 -8.24
N VAL A 28 2.40 -1.62 -7.08
CA VAL A 28 2.53 -2.41 -5.85
C VAL A 28 1.18 -2.58 -5.18
N ILE A 29 0.96 -3.71 -4.52
CA ILE A 29 -0.16 -3.89 -3.59
C ILE A 29 0.31 -3.42 -2.22
N LEU A 30 -0.32 -2.36 -1.72
CA LEU A 30 0.05 -1.74 -0.44
C LEU A 30 -0.55 -2.48 0.75
N CYS A 31 -1.82 -2.80 0.68
CA CYS A 31 -2.58 -3.54 1.69
C CYS A 31 -3.91 -4.04 1.11
N ASP A 32 -4.63 -4.83 1.88
CA ASP A 32 -5.91 -5.40 1.48
C ASP A 32 -6.88 -5.51 2.66
N ASN A 33 -8.07 -6.08 2.42
CA ASN A 33 -9.11 -6.30 3.42
C ASN A 33 -9.09 -7.71 4.01
N ASP A 34 -8.12 -8.56 3.66
CA ASP A 34 -8.05 -9.90 4.24
C ASP A 34 -7.49 -9.87 5.66
N ILE A 35 -7.76 -10.91 6.41
CA ILE A 35 -7.23 -11.08 7.77
C ILE A 35 -5.76 -11.47 7.66
N ASP A 36 -4.89 -10.65 8.22
CA ASP A 36 -3.46 -10.88 8.25
C ASP A 36 -3.05 -11.95 9.29
N ARG A 37 -1.74 -12.21 9.39
CA ARG A 37 -1.20 -13.17 10.35
C ARG A 37 -1.38 -12.77 11.81
N ASP A 38 -1.61 -11.48 12.07
CA ASP A 38 -1.84 -10.94 13.41
C ASP A 38 -3.33 -10.93 13.79
N GLY A 39 -4.21 -11.44 12.90
CA GLY A 39 -5.65 -11.50 13.12
C GLY A 39 -6.36 -10.16 12.92
N GLU A 40 -5.73 -9.25 12.19
CA GLU A 40 -6.23 -7.90 11.90
C GLU A 40 -6.59 -7.73 10.43
N ARG A 41 -7.46 -6.79 10.13
CA ARG A 41 -7.80 -6.39 8.77
C ARG A 41 -8.16 -4.92 8.68
N PHE A 42 -8.04 -4.35 7.50
CA PHE A 42 -8.56 -3.04 7.20
C PHE A 42 -10.05 -3.11 6.83
N SER A 43 -10.85 -2.21 7.41
CA SER A 43 -12.22 -1.99 6.95
C SER A 43 -12.22 -1.28 5.59
N GLN A 44 -13.36 -1.30 4.90
CA GLN A 44 -13.54 -0.55 3.65
C GLN A 44 -13.25 0.95 3.85
N ASN A 45 -13.76 1.54 4.94
CA ASN A 45 -13.50 2.95 5.26
C ASN A 45 -12.01 3.23 5.52
N ALA A 46 -11.30 2.30 6.15
CA ALA A 46 -9.85 2.41 6.35
C ALA A 46 -9.11 2.39 5.02
N LEU A 47 -9.47 1.50 4.10
CA LEU A 47 -8.87 1.43 2.77
C LEU A 47 -9.13 2.70 1.96
N GLU A 48 -10.35 3.28 2.02
CA GLU A 48 -10.66 4.56 1.38
C GLU A 48 -9.83 5.73 1.95
N SER A 49 -9.59 5.73 3.24
CA SER A 49 -8.72 6.71 3.89
C SER A 49 -7.25 6.54 3.45
N LEU A 50 -6.75 5.30 3.45
CA LEU A 50 -5.39 4.98 3.03
C LEU A 50 -5.15 5.31 1.55
N LYS A 51 -6.15 5.09 0.69
CA LYS A 51 -6.11 5.48 -0.72
C LYS A 51 -5.72 6.95 -0.89
N LYS A 52 -6.27 7.84 -0.09
CA LYS A 52 -5.95 9.27 -0.12
C LYS A 52 -4.58 9.57 0.51
N LEU A 53 -4.28 8.93 1.63
CA LEU A 53 -3.09 9.21 2.43
C LEU A 53 -1.79 8.74 1.77
N PHE A 54 -1.83 7.66 0.95
CA PHE A 54 -0.63 7.13 0.32
C PHE A 54 -0.18 7.91 -0.92
N VAL A 55 -1.03 8.74 -1.51
CA VAL A 55 -0.60 9.60 -2.62
C VAL A 55 0.47 10.58 -2.13
N GLY A 56 1.60 10.61 -2.82
CA GLY A 56 2.77 11.42 -2.47
C GLY A 56 3.70 10.79 -1.43
N LYS A 57 3.39 9.62 -0.89
CA LYS A 57 4.26 8.94 0.08
C LYS A 57 5.44 8.27 -0.61
N THR A 58 6.53 8.17 0.14
CA THR A 58 7.81 7.66 -0.34
C THR A 58 7.97 6.16 -0.04
N GLY A 59 8.63 5.46 -0.96
CA GLY A 59 9.17 4.12 -0.71
C GLY A 59 10.52 4.21 -0.02
N ILE A 60 10.67 3.47 1.06
CA ILE A 60 11.89 3.38 1.86
C ILE A 60 12.22 1.92 2.15
N PHE A 61 13.47 1.65 2.53
CA PHE A 61 13.89 0.32 2.98
C PHE A 61 13.76 0.16 4.50
N ASP A 62 13.36 -1.03 4.94
CA ASP A 62 13.34 -1.45 6.36
C ASP A 62 12.57 -0.49 7.29
N HIS A 63 11.54 0.18 6.78
CA HIS A 63 10.80 1.23 7.49
C HIS A 63 11.70 2.33 8.10
N ASN A 64 12.86 2.55 7.51
CA ASN A 64 13.81 3.56 7.96
C ASN A 64 13.43 4.94 7.41
N PRO A 65 12.97 5.89 8.25
CA PRO A 65 12.48 7.19 7.79
C PRO A 65 13.58 8.19 7.42
N LYS A 66 14.84 7.78 7.45
CA LYS A 66 15.95 8.65 7.07
C LYS A 66 15.90 9.01 5.59
N SER A 67 16.22 10.25 5.27
CA SER A 67 16.09 10.82 3.91
C SER A 67 16.88 10.06 2.84
N GLY A 68 18.02 9.49 3.19
CA GLY A 68 18.85 8.71 2.25
C GLY A 68 18.22 7.42 1.74
N GLY A 69 17.18 6.91 2.43
CA GLY A 69 16.45 5.71 2.03
C GLY A 69 15.26 5.95 1.09
N GLN A 70 14.97 7.21 0.76
CA GLN A 70 13.85 7.53 -0.13
C GLN A 70 14.23 7.24 -1.59
N THR A 71 13.61 6.21 -2.18
CA THR A 71 13.94 5.75 -3.53
C THR A 71 12.78 5.85 -4.51
N ALA A 72 11.56 5.76 -4.02
CA ALA A 72 10.36 5.80 -4.84
C ALA A 72 9.32 6.75 -4.26
N ARG A 73 8.35 7.15 -5.10
CA ARG A 73 7.20 7.95 -4.66
C ARG A 73 5.94 7.45 -5.32
N ILE A 74 4.90 7.28 -4.51
CA ILE A 74 3.56 6.91 -4.98
C ILE A 74 2.89 8.17 -5.54
N PHE A 75 2.46 8.12 -6.79
CA PHE A 75 1.79 9.24 -7.44
C PHE A 75 0.31 8.98 -7.75
N SER A 76 -0.12 7.73 -7.68
CA SER A 76 -1.55 7.42 -7.74
C SER A 76 -1.88 6.15 -6.96
N THR A 77 -3.12 6.04 -6.54
CA THR A 77 -3.65 4.90 -5.79
C THR A 77 -5.04 4.54 -6.31
N GLU A 78 -5.37 3.26 -6.21
CA GLU A 78 -6.64 2.71 -6.69
C GLU A 78 -7.06 1.56 -5.77
N LEU A 79 -8.35 1.50 -5.42
CA LEU A 79 -8.94 0.32 -4.80
C LEU A 79 -9.42 -0.62 -5.90
N VAL A 80 -9.00 -1.87 -5.83
CA VAL A 80 -9.36 -2.91 -6.79
C VAL A 80 -10.07 -4.03 -6.05
N THR A 81 -11.27 -4.39 -6.51
CA THR A 81 -12.03 -5.53 -5.97
C THR A 81 -11.98 -6.67 -6.97
N ASP A 82 -11.50 -7.82 -6.51
CA ASP A 82 -11.49 -9.07 -7.26
C ASP A 82 -12.66 -9.95 -6.78
N ASN A 83 -13.76 -9.93 -7.52
CA ASN A 83 -14.95 -10.70 -7.19
C ASN A 83 -14.77 -12.22 -7.38
N THR A 84 -13.65 -12.67 -7.93
CA THR A 84 -13.33 -14.10 -8.08
C THR A 84 -12.68 -14.68 -6.83
N LYS A 85 -12.26 -13.80 -5.91
CA LYS A 85 -11.60 -14.18 -4.64
C LYS A 85 -12.41 -13.68 -3.45
N ALA A 86 -12.49 -14.53 -2.43
CA ALA A 86 -13.05 -14.17 -1.14
C ALA A 86 -11.95 -14.10 -0.07
N THR A 87 -12.13 -13.18 0.88
CA THR A 87 -11.31 -13.12 2.07
C THR A 87 -11.61 -14.28 3.01
N LYS A 88 -10.79 -14.48 4.04
CA LYS A 88 -11.00 -15.54 5.06
C LYS A 88 -12.34 -15.46 5.77
N ASN A 89 -12.96 -14.28 5.81
CA ASN A 89 -14.30 -14.07 6.38
C ASN A 89 -15.42 -13.96 5.32
N GLY A 90 -15.14 -14.29 4.07
CA GLY A 90 -16.12 -14.44 2.99
C GLY A 90 -16.51 -13.15 2.26
N GLU A 91 -15.83 -12.04 2.51
CA GLU A 91 -16.04 -10.78 1.77
C GLU A 91 -15.30 -10.81 0.42
N PRO A 92 -15.74 -10.06 -0.60
CA PRO A 92 -14.96 -9.87 -1.83
C PRO A 92 -13.56 -9.31 -1.52
N TYR A 93 -12.54 -9.93 -2.11
CA TYR A 93 -11.16 -9.48 -1.90
C TYR A 93 -10.93 -8.11 -2.51
N THR A 94 -10.56 -7.14 -1.69
CA THR A 94 -10.28 -5.76 -2.11
C THR A 94 -8.89 -5.36 -1.64
N TYR A 95 -8.10 -4.83 -2.54
CA TYR A 95 -6.75 -4.36 -2.23
C TYR A 95 -6.51 -2.93 -2.70
N LEU A 96 -5.61 -2.26 -2.01
CA LEU A 96 -5.12 -0.94 -2.36
C LEU A 96 -3.88 -1.09 -3.24
N LYS A 97 -4.02 -0.72 -4.50
CA LYS A 97 -2.91 -0.67 -5.45
C LYS A 97 -2.30 0.73 -5.46
N GLY A 98 -1.00 0.82 -5.30
CA GLY A 98 -0.22 2.03 -5.49
C GLY A 98 0.55 1.97 -6.80
N ARG A 99 0.61 3.08 -7.52
CA ARG A 99 1.50 3.26 -8.65
C ARG A 99 2.59 4.23 -8.24
N ALA A 100 3.84 3.77 -8.33
CA ALA A 100 5.01 4.49 -7.87
C ALA A 100 6.00 4.71 -9.01
N TYR A 101 6.89 5.66 -8.83
CA TYR A 101 7.99 5.90 -9.74
C TYR A 101 9.31 6.09 -9.01
N MET A 102 10.38 5.80 -9.72
CA MET A 102 11.75 6.18 -9.39
C MET A 102 12.33 6.95 -10.55
N VAL A 103 13.22 7.89 -10.28
CA VAL A 103 14.08 8.46 -11.31
C VAL A 103 15.17 7.44 -11.63
N ARG A 104 15.40 7.13 -12.91
CA ARG A 104 16.47 6.21 -13.31
C ARG A 104 17.82 6.86 -13.08
N THR A 105 18.64 6.23 -12.26
CA THR A 105 20.00 6.64 -11.95
C THR A 105 20.95 5.44 -12.03
N GLU A 106 22.25 5.67 -12.13
CA GLU A 106 23.23 4.59 -12.06
C GLU A 106 23.14 3.83 -10.73
N SER A 107 22.89 4.55 -9.63
CA SER A 107 22.84 3.95 -8.29
C SER A 107 21.62 3.05 -8.04
N ASN A 108 20.51 3.21 -8.78
CA ASN A 108 19.32 2.38 -8.60
C ASN A 108 19.07 1.39 -9.76
N SER A 109 19.95 1.32 -10.74
CA SER A 109 19.78 0.41 -11.88
C SER A 109 19.72 -1.07 -11.46
N GLY A 110 20.48 -1.47 -10.46
CA GLY A 110 20.44 -2.80 -9.87
C GLY A 110 19.10 -3.09 -9.18
N LEU A 111 18.61 -2.15 -8.38
CA LEU A 111 17.31 -2.25 -7.73
C LEU A 111 16.16 -2.41 -8.74
N ILE A 112 16.16 -1.63 -9.80
CA ILE A 112 15.16 -1.71 -10.87
C ILE A 112 15.16 -3.11 -11.51
N ARG A 113 16.33 -3.66 -11.81
CA ARG A 113 16.47 -5.02 -12.34
C ARG A 113 15.97 -6.09 -11.38
N GLU A 114 16.20 -5.93 -10.07
CA GLU A 114 15.72 -6.86 -9.04
C GLU A 114 14.20 -6.80 -8.89
N ILE A 115 13.58 -5.62 -9.06
CA ILE A 115 12.12 -5.45 -9.08
C ILE A 115 11.54 -6.12 -10.33
N ASP A 116 12.06 -5.84 -11.51
CA ASP A 116 11.62 -6.43 -12.78
C ASP A 116 11.79 -7.95 -12.78
N GLY A 117 12.86 -8.44 -12.20
CA GLY A 117 13.14 -9.87 -12.05
C GLY A 117 12.32 -10.58 -10.98
N GLY A 118 11.47 -9.87 -10.25
CA GLY A 118 10.64 -10.44 -9.19
C GLY A 118 11.40 -10.86 -7.92
N ILE A 119 12.64 -10.38 -7.75
CA ILE A 119 13.44 -10.66 -6.54
C ILE A 119 12.97 -9.76 -5.39
N LYS A 120 12.78 -8.46 -5.67
CA LYS A 120 12.27 -7.48 -4.70
C LYS A 120 10.84 -7.10 -5.07
N LYS A 121 9.87 -7.78 -4.51
CA LYS A 121 8.44 -7.62 -4.82
C LYS A 121 7.55 -7.40 -3.61
N GLU A 122 8.02 -7.78 -2.43
CA GLU A 122 7.27 -7.60 -1.18
C GLU A 122 7.40 -6.16 -0.71
N VAL A 123 6.25 -5.59 -0.31
CA VAL A 123 6.17 -4.29 0.33
C VAL A 123 5.41 -4.40 1.64
N SER A 124 5.72 -3.50 2.56
CA SER A 124 5.00 -3.36 3.82
C SER A 124 4.64 -1.89 4.01
N ILE A 125 3.50 -1.64 4.62
CA ILE A 125 3.08 -0.30 4.98
C ILE A 125 3.23 -0.06 6.48
N SER A 126 3.42 1.21 6.84
CA SER A 126 3.33 1.68 8.22
C SER A 126 2.30 2.79 8.29
N CYS A 127 1.33 2.63 9.16
CA CYS A 127 0.26 3.61 9.37
C CYS A 127 -0.19 3.64 10.82
N SER A 128 -0.84 4.73 11.20
CA SER A 128 -1.50 4.87 12.50
C SER A 128 -2.99 4.60 12.36
N ALA A 129 -3.56 3.80 13.26
CA ALA A 129 -4.99 3.56 13.33
C ALA A 129 -5.63 4.44 14.40
N GLY A 130 -6.66 5.19 14.05
CA GLY A 130 -7.47 5.98 14.99
C GLY A 130 -8.23 5.07 15.97
N SER A 131 -8.82 3.98 15.46
CA SER A 131 -9.47 2.95 16.25
C SER A 131 -9.15 1.57 15.71
N LYS A 132 -9.16 0.57 16.60
CA LYS A 132 -9.06 -0.84 16.27
C LYS A 132 -10.18 -1.57 16.98
N LYS A 133 -11.17 -2.01 16.23
CA LYS A 133 -12.41 -2.58 16.79
C LYS A 133 -12.40 -4.10 16.76
N CYS A 134 -12.91 -4.69 17.82
CA CYS A 134 -13.20 -6.13 17.86
C CYS A 134 -14.33 -6.46 16.87
N SER A 135 -14.11 -7.44 16.00
CA SER A 135 -15.11 -7.87 15.02
C SER A 135 -16.34 -8.56 15.61
N VAL A 136 -16.23 -9.04 16.85
CA VAL A 136 -17.32 -9.75 17.54
C VAL A 136 -18.23 -8.79 18.31
N CYS A 137 -17.68 -7.90 19.13
CA CYS A 137 -18.47 -7.03 20.03
C CYS A 137 -18.37 -5.53 19.68
N GLY A 138 -17.55 -5.14 18.70
CA GLY A 138 -17.39 -3.74 18.29
C GLY A 138 -16.59 -2.86 19.26
N THR A 139 -16.11 -3.40 20.37
CA THR A 139 -15.32 -2.63 21.35
C THR A 139 -14.02 -2.16 20.72
N ASP A 140 -13.68 -0.89 20.94
CA ASP A 140 -12.37 -0.36 20.56
C ASP A 140 -11.28 -1.01 21.43
N LEU A 141 -10.37 -1.75 20.81
CA LEU A 141 -9.29 -2.48 21.49
C LEU A 141 -8.26 -1.58 22.18
N LYS A 142 -8.30 -0.27 21.92
CA LYS A 142 -7.56 0.72 22.71
C LYS A 142 -8.20 0.96 24.10
N ARG A 143 -9.44 0.56 24.27
CA ARG A 143 -10.18 0.62 25.54
C ARG A 143 -10.19 -0.76 26.20
N LYS A 144 -10.25 -0.77 27.55
CA LYS A 144 -10.43 -2.02 28.30
C LYS A 144 -11.87 -2.50 28.18
N GLY A 145 -12.10 -3.81 28.26
CA GLY A 145 -13.44 -4.41 28.35
C GLY A 145 -13.83 -5.38 27.25
N CYS A 146 -12.96 -5.60 26.25
CA CYS A 146 -13.20 -6.64 25.27
C CYS A 146 -12.76 -8.02 25.80
N PRO A 147 -13.67 -9.02 25.93
CA PRO A 147 -13.32 -10.36 26.42
C PRO A 147 -12.78 -11.27 25.32
N HIS A 148 -12.81 -10.82 24.06
CA HIS A 148 -12.44 -11.64 22.91
C HIS A 148 -10.94 -11.66 22.67
N VAL A 149 -10.45 -12.82 22.24
CA VAL A 149 -9.03 -13.05 21.95
C VAL A 149 -8.80 -13.00 20.43
N MET A 150 -7.82 -12.21 20.00
CA MET A 150 -7.44 -12.09 18.61
C MET A 150 -7.03 -13.44 18.02
N GLY A 151 -7.48 -13.73 16.80
CA GLY A 151 -7.21 -14.99 16.12
C GLY A 151 -8.09 -16.17 16.54
N LYS A 152 -8.90 -16.04 17.60
CA LYS A 152 -9.85 -17.07 18.03
C LYS A 152 -11.19 -16.87 17.31
N LYS A 153 -11.80 -17.98 16.84
CA LYS A 153 -13.14 -17.96 16.26
C LYS A 153 -14.19 -17.98 17.36
N TYR A 154 -15.23 -17.18 17.19
CA TYR A 154 -16.41 -17.11 18.04
C TYR A 154 -17.66 -17.36 17.18
N SER A 155 -18.58 -18.16 17.70
CA SER A 155 -19.87 -18.44 17.05
C SER A 155 -20.91 -17.40 17.42
#